data_e18fcad53aad10841730a588d000eb0c
#
_entry.id   e18fcad53aad10841730a588d000eb0c
#
_cell.length_a   1.000
_cell.length_b   1.000
_cell.length_c   1.000
_cell.angle_alpha   90.00
_cell.angle_beta   90.00
_cell.angle_gamma   90.00
#
_symmetry.space_group_name_H-M   'P 1'
#
loop_
_entity.id
_entity.type
_entity.pdbx_description
1 polymer ?
#
loop_
_entity_poly.entity_id
_entity_poly.type
_entity_poly.pdbx_seq_one_letter_code
_entity_poly.pdbx_strand_id
1 'polypeptide(L)'
;IYWHDETMGADYSVEEIPASLKGEAEEWRDKMLEKIAECDDVVMEKYFDDPSTITESEIRAALRKGALSMSIVPMLCGSSFKNKGVQTLLDAVCAYLPSPEDTPAIIGHNPDDPEKEEVRKPLFEEKMSALVFKIAVDPYVGRLCFFRVYSGEVPAGSYVLNSRSGKKERVSRLFQMHSNKQNPKDVIGCGDIGAGVGFKDIRTGDTLCAEDAPIVLEAMDFPDPVIGIAVEPKTQKDMDKLSLGLQKLAEEDPTFTVKTDEETGQTVISGMGELHLEIIIDRLKREFKVECNQGRPQVSYKEAITKPVELR
;
A
#
# COMPACT_ATOMS: atom_id res chain seq x y z
N ILE A 1 -29.13 14.55 12.43
CA ILE A 1 -28.90 15.15 11.10
C ILE A 1 -29.91 14.57 10.12
N TYR A 2 -30.62 15.44 9.41
CA TYR A 2 -31.56 15.08 8.33
C TYR A 2 -30.92 15.42 6.97
N TRP A 3 -30.67 14.39 6.18
CA TRP A 3 -30.10 14.52 4.85
C TRP A 3 -31.22 14.75 3.83
N HIS A 4 -31.06 15.77 2.97
CA HIS A 4 -32.04 16.12 1.97
C HIS A 4 -31.87 15.25 0.71
N ASP A 5 -32.86 14.43 0.39
CA ASP A 5 -32.82 13.53 -0.78
C ASP A 5 -32.83 14.30 -2.10
N GLU A 6 -33.39 15.50 -2.14
CA GLU A 6 -33.46 16.37 -3.32
C GLU A 6 -32.07 16.80 -3.83
N THR A 7 -31.10 16.91 -2.92
CA THR A 7 -29.69 17.26 -3.23
C THR A 7 -28.78 16.02 -3.24
N MET A 8 -29.35 14.81 -3.26
CA MET A 8 -28.62 13.56 -3.16
C MET A 8 -27.64 13.53 -1.94
N GLY A 9 -28.07 14.06 -0.80
CA GLY A 9 -27.32 14.08 0.44
C GLY A 9 -26.17 15.11 0.50
N ALA A 10 -26.09 16.05 -0.45
CA ALA A 10 -25.13 17.13 -0.39
C ALA A 10 -25.45 18.13 0.73
N ASP A 11 -26.75 18.42 0.91
CA ASP A 11 -27.23 19.30 1.96
C ASP A 11 -27.88 18.51 3.10
N TYR A 12 -27.74 19.04 4.31
CA TYR A 12 -28.36 18.48 5.51
C TYR A 12 -28.75 19.59 6.48
N SER A 13 -29.72 19.28 7.35
CA SER A 13 -30.07 20.12 8.50
C SER A 13 -29.75 19.41 9.81
N VAL A 14 -29.36 20.20 10.81
CA VAL A 14 -29.17 19.72 12.19
C VAL A 14 -30.38 20.15 13.00
N GLU A 15 -31.06 19.20 13.60
CA GLU A 15 -32.28 19.43 14.37
C GLU A 15 -32.17 18.81 15.76
N GLU A 16 -33.09 19.17 16.65
CA GLU A 16 -33.22 18.57 17.97
C GLU A 16 -33.53 17.07 17.86
N ILE A 17 -33.01 16.30 18.83
CA ILE A 17 -33.28 14.85 18.88
C ILE A 17 -34.79 14.63 19.11
N PRO A 18 -35.46 13.83 18.28
CA PRO A 18 -36.86 13.50 18.49
C PRO A 18 -37.12 12.93 19.88
N ALA A 19 -38.23 13.33 20.52
CA ALA A 19 -38.55 12.92 21.89
C ALA A 19 -38.57 11.39 22.08
N SER A 20 -38.94 10.64 21.02
CA SER A 20 -38.97 9.16 21.02
C SER A 20 -37.57 8.52 21.05
N LEU A 21 -36.51 9.23 20.65
CA LEU A 21 -35.14 8.75 20.60
C LEU A 21 -34.23 9.37 21.67
N LYS A 22 -34.78 10.31 22.45
CA LYS A 22 -33.97 11.08 23.41
C LYS A 22 -33.33 10.18 24.49
N GLY A 23 -34.09 9.27 25.05
CA GLY A 23 -33.57 8.35 26.07
C GLY A 23 -32.46 7.42 25.55
N GLU A 24 -32.66 6.89 24.34
CA GLU A 24 -31.64 6.05 23.70
C GLU A 24 -30.37 6.85 23.35
N ALA A 25 -30.54 8.08 22.88
CA ALA A 25 -29.42 8.96 22.57
C ALA A 25 -28.61 9.35 23.82
N GLU A 26 -29.28 9.59 24.95
CA GLU A 26 -28.65 9.88 26.24
C GLU A 26 -27.87 8.66 26.75
N GLU A 27 -28.41 7.46 26.64
CA GLU A 27 -27.76 6.22 27.07
C GLU A 27 -26.48 5.98 26.22
N TRP A 28 -26.55 6.13 24.89
CA TRP A 28 -25.40 5.94 24.03
C TRP A 28 -24.35 7.03 24.22
N ARG A 29 -24.78 8.27 24.50
CA ARG A 29 -23.84 9.36 24.82
C ARG A 29 -23.09 9.06 26.12
N ASP A 30 -23.76 8.57 27.14
CA ASP A 30 -23.13 8.22 28.42
C ASP A 30 -22.10 7.10 28.24
N LYS A 31 -22.47 6.03 27.53
CA LYS A 31 -21.52 4.95 27.18
C LYS A 31 -20.30 5.44 26.39
N MET A 32 -20.49 6.40 25.50
CA MET A 32 -19.39 7.03 24.77
C MET A 32 -18.49 7.82 25.70
N LEU A 33 -19.07 8.64 26.59
CA LEU A 33 -18.32 9.44 27.54
C LEU A 33 -17.52 8.57 28.53
N GLU A 34 -18.11 7.46 29.01
CA GLU A 34 -17.42 6.47 29.83
C GLU A 34 -16.17 5.93 29.12
N LYS A 35 -16.30 5.56 27.85
CA LYS A 35 -15.19 5.01 27.07
C LYS A 35 -14.08 6.02 26.76
N ILE A 36 -14.41 7.25 26.46
CA ILE A 36 -13.40 8.27 26.19
C ILE A 36 -12.74 8.78 27.47
N ALA A 37 -13.42 8.72 28.62
CA ALA A 37 -12.84 9.04 29.89
C ALA A 37 -11.65 8.12 30.26
N GLU A 38 -11.69 6.86 29.82
CA GLU A 38 -10.56 5.93 29.98
C GLU A 38 -9.29 6.37 29.23
N CYS A 39 -9.44 7.27 28.23
CA CYS A 39 -8.35 7.73 27.37
C CYS A 39 -7.74 9.07 27.80
N ASP A 40 -8.42 9.83 28.66
CA ASP A 40 -7.98 11.18 29.05
C ASP A 40 -8.35 11.53 30.50
N ASP A 41 -7.33 11.84 31.31
CA ASP A 41 -7.47 12.08 32.72
C ASP A 41 -8.38 13.28 33.06
N VAL A 42 -8.36 14.34 32.24
CA VAL A 42 -9.21 15.53 32.42
C VAL A 42 -10.67 15.19 32.18
N VAL A 43 -10.94 14.43 31.13
CA VAL A 43 -12.30 13.96 30.79
C VAL A 43 -12.77 12.97 31.86
N MET A 44 -11.89 12.12 32.38
CA MET A 44 -12.20 11.17 33.45
C MET A 44 -12.62 11.91 34.77
N GLU A 45 -11.85 12.92 35.15
CA GLU A 45 -12.18 13.71 36.36
C GLU A 45 -13.56 14.36 36.20
N LYS A 46 -13.82 15.04 35.12
CA LYS A 46 -15.12 15.66 34.83
C LYS A 46 -16.26 14.65 34.72
N TYR A 47 -16.01 13.47 34.17
CA TYR A 47 -17.03 12.42 34.06
C TYR A 47 -17.53 11.94 35.42
N PHE A 48 -16.63 11.85 36.40
CA PHE A 48 -17.00 11.46 37.77
C PHE A 48 -17.58 12.61 38.60
N ASP A 49 -17.19 13.86 38.32
CA ASP A 49 -17.69 15.03 39.03
C ASP A 49 -19.03 15.51 38.48
N ASP A 50 -19.03 15.95 37.21
CA ASP A 50 -20.21 16.38 36.46
C ASP A 50 -20.02 16.21 34.95
N PRO A 51 -20.56 15.13 34.34
CA PRO A 51 -20.45 14.87 32.91
C PRO A 51 -20.97 16.00 31.99
N SER A 52 -21.86 16.85 32.51
CA SER A 52 -22.43 17.97 31.74
C SER A 52 -21.42 19.09 31.45
N THR A 53 -20.32 19.13 32.20
CA THR A 53 -19.22 20.09 32.01
C THR A 53 -18.24 19.72 30.93
N ILE A 54 -18.33 18.50 30.40
CA ILE A 54 -17.45 18.04 29.31
C ILE A 54 -17.84 18.71 28.03
N THR A 55 -16.93 19.49 27.47
CA THR A 55 -17.14 20.24 26.23
C THR A 55 -16.94 19.34 24.98
N GLU A 56 -17.51 19.74 23.86
CA GLU A 56 -17.32 19.04 22.58
C GLU A 56 -15.85 18.97 22.20
N SER A 57 -15.07 20.01 22.43
CA SER A 57 -13.64 20.03 22.13
C SER A 57 -12.85 19.00 22.94
N GLU A 58 -13.19 18.81 24.22
CA GLU A 58 -12.58 17.78 25.08
C GLU A 58 -12.96 16.38 24.62
N ILE A 59 -14.23 16.17 24.23
CA ILE A 59 -14.69 14.88 23.66
C ILE A 59 -13.88 14.57 22.40
N ARG A 60 -13.73 15.51 21.48
CA ARG A 60 -12.97 15.32 20.24
C ARG A 60 -11.48 15.05 20.50
N ALA A 61 -10.88 15.77 21.45
CA ALA A 61 -9.49 15.55 21.83
C ALA A 61 -9.26 14.17 22.46
N ALA A 62 -10.15 13.73 23.36
CA ALA A 62 -10.08 12.41 23.98
C ALA A 62 -10.33 11.28 22.97
N LEU A 63 -11.29 11.43 22.06
CA LEU A 63 -11.51 10.51 20.94
C LEU A 63 -10.26 10.38 20.06
N ARG A 64 -9.63 11.50 19.70
CA ARG A 64 -8.39 11.48 18.93
C ARG A 64 -7.28 10.76 19.69
N LYS A 65 -7.07 11.09 20.95
CA LYS A 65 -6.05 10.45 21.80
C LYS A 65 -6.25 8.93 21.89
N GLY A 66 -7.49 8.50 22.12
CA GLY A 66 -7.83 7.08 22.16
C GLY A 66 -7.71 6.37 20.80
N ALA A 67 -8.04 7.05 19.69
CA ALA A 67 -7.88 6.51 18.36
C ALA A 67 -6.39 6.38 17.97
N LEU A 68 -5.56 7.38 18.26
CA LEU A 68 -4.12 7.36 18.01
C LEU A 68 -3.38 6.29 18.82
N SER A 69 -3.79 6.06 20.06
CA SER A 69 -3.25 4.99 20.92
C SER A 69 -3.83 3.61 20.61
N MET A 70 -4.75 3.49 19.65
CA MET A 70 -5.49 2.26 19.33
C MET A 70 -6.28 1.66 20.51
N SER A 71 -6.59 2.46 21.53
CA SER A 71 -7.38 2.05 22.69
C SER A 71 -8.86 1.96 22.37
N ILE A 72 -9.33 2.80 21.45
CA ILE A 72 -10.70 2.83 20.94
C ILE A 72 -10.74 2.93 19.43
N VAL A 73 -11.85 2.51 18.86
CA VAL A 73 -12.14 2.67 17.41
C VAL A 73 -13.40 3.51 17.25
N PRO A 74 -13.30 4.75 16.74
CA PRO A 74 -14.48 5.57 16.45
C PRO A 74 -15.37 4.88 15.41
N MET A 75 -16.66 4.74 15.73
CA MET A 75 -17.65 4.13 14.86
C MET A 75 -18.62 5.20 14.37
N LEU A 76 -18.84 5.24 13.05
CA LEU A 76 -19.76 6.17 12.40
C LEU A 76 -20.78 5.41 11.56
N CYS A 77 -21.98 5.99 11.43
CA CYS A 77 -23.04 5.44 10.62
C CYS A 77 -23.33 6.33 9.42
N GLY A 78 -23.66 5.70 8.28
CA GLY A 78 -24.00 6.43 7.07
C GLY A 78 -24.52 5.52 5.97
N SER A 79 -24.88 6.11 4.84
CA SER A 79 -25.28 5.41 3.62
C SER A 79 -24.53 6.01 2.43
N SER A 80 -23.39 5.42 2.06
CA SER A 80 -22.56 5.89 0.96
C SER A 80 -23.28 5.87 -0.39
N PHE A 81 -24.11 4.86 -0.61
CA PHE A 81 -24.95 4.77 -1.82
C PHE A 81 -25.91 5.95 -1.98
N LYS A 82 -26.45 6.46 -0.87
CA LYS A 82 -27.32 7.63 -0.84
C LYS A 82 -26.58 8.94 -0.54
N ASN A 83 -25.23 8.89 -0.46
CA ASN A 83 -24.37 10.00 -0.08
C ASN A 83 -24.76 10.65 1.26
N LYS A 84 -25.27 9.86 2.23
CA LYS A 84 -25.64 10.34 3.57
C LYS A 84 -24.54 10.00 4.57
N GLY A 85 -24.01 11.01 5.28
CA GLY A 85 -22.95 10.85 6.27
C GLY A 85 -21.53 10.77 5.69
N VAL A 86 -21.33 10.95 4.39
CA VAL A 86 -20.00 10.88 3.77
C VAL A 86 -19.13 12.07 4.21
N GLN A 87 -19.68 13.28 4.27
CA GLN A 87 -18.96 14.48 4.72
C GLN A 87 -18.48 14.32 6.18
N THR A 88 -19.38 13.88 7.07
CA THR A 88 -19.04 13.64 8.48
C THR A 88 -18.03 12.52 8.67
N LEU A 89 -18.01 11.51 7.80
CA LEU A 89 -16.97 10.48 7.77
C LEU A 89 -15.61 11.06 7.36
N LEU A 90 -15.56 11.92 6.33
CA LEU A 90 -14.33 12.58 5.90
C LEU A 90 -13.79 13.53 6.98
N ASP A 91 -14.68 14.26 7.65
CA ASP A 91 -14.31 15.12 8.79
C ASP A 91 -13.72 14.27 9.95
N ALA A 92 -14.32 13.10 10.23
CA ALA A 92 -13.81 12.20 11.24
C ALA A 92 -12.45 11.57 10.86
N VAL A 93 -12.21 11.28 9.58
CA VAL A 93 -10.90 10.86 9.09
C VAL A 93 -9.85 11.94 9.39
N CYS A 94 -10.15 13.20 9.07
CA CYS A 94 -9.24 14.31 9.35
C CYS A 94 -9.06 14.56 10.87
N ALA A 95 -10.11 14.35 11.67
CA ALA A 95 -10.07 14.60 13.09
C ALA A 95 -9.37 13.51 13.91
N TYR A 96 -9.50 12.24 13.53
CA TYR A 96 -9.12 11.10 14.38
C TYR A 96 -8.00 10.22 13.84
N LEU A 97 -7.74 10.18 12.54
CA LEU A 97 -6.63 9.39 12.01
C LEU A 97 -5.29 10.12 12.18
N PRO A 98 -4.18 9.37 12.35
CA PRO A 98 -2.86 9.96 12.53
C PRO A 98 -2.39 10.69 11.27
N SER A 99 -1.82 11.88 11.46
CA SER A 99 -0.97 12.52 10.46
C SER A 99 0.45 11.92 10.49
N PRO A 100 1.30 12.20 9.54
CA PRO A 100 2.71 11.80 9.61
C PRO A 100 3.42 12.31 10.87
N GLU A 101 3.03 13.48 11.40
CA GLU A 101 3.61 14.06 12.62
C GLU A 101 3.17 13.34 13.90
N ASP A 102 2.01 12.67 13.88
CA ASP A 102 1.52 11.86 14.99
C ASP A 102 2.20 10.49 15.07
N THR A 103 2.94 10.09 14.02
CA THR A 103 3.61 8.79 13.97
C THR A 103 5.03 8.87 14.51
N PRO A 104 5.54 7.80 15.16
CA PRO A 104 6.93 7.76 15.59
C PRO A 104 7.86 7.87 14.38
N ALA A 105 9.09 8.35 14.65
CA ALA A 105 10.15 8.35 13.65
C ALA A 105 10.36 6.94 13.10
N ILE A 106 10.56 6.84 11.77
CA ILE A 106 10.82 5.54 11.16
C ILE A 106 12.24 5.08 11.47
N ILE A 107 12.37 3.81 11.81
CA ILE A 107 13.65 3.16 12.07
C ILE A 107 14.00 2.30 10.85
N GLY A 108 15.22 2.39 10.40
CA GLY A 108 15.79 1.54 9.36
C GLY A 108 17.20 1.15 9.73
N HIS A 109 17.90 0.48 8.83
CA HIS A 109 19.26 0.01 9.05
C HIS A 109 20.21 0.64 8.02
N ASN A 110 21.46 0.77 8.40
CA ASN A 110 22.49 1.19 7.45
C ASN A 110 22.75 0.04 6.44
N PRO A 111 22.75 0.29 5.12
CA PRO A 111 22.97 -0.77 4.14
C PRO A 111 24.35 -1.44 4.24
N ASP A 112 25.36 -0.73 4.75
CA ASP A 112 26.73 -1.25 4.91
C ASP A 112 26.96 -1.92 6.28
N ASP A 113 26.10 -1.63 7.27
CA ASP A 113 26.16 -2.17 8.63
C ASP A 113 24.75 -2.42 9.17
N PRO A 114 24.19 -3.62 8.96
CA PRO A 114 22.82 -3.94 9.36
C PRO A 114 22.53 -3.86 10.87
N GLU A 115 23.58 -3.91 11.71
CA GLU A 115 23.43 -3.74 13.16
C GLU A 115 23.29 -2.26 13.58
N LYS A 116 23.59 -1.34 12.67
CA LYS A 116 23.48 0.08 12.91
C LYS A 116 22.09 0.57 12.53
N GLU A 117 21.30 0.91 13.52
CA GLU A 117 20.01 1.57 13.33
C GLU A 117 20.18 3.02 12.87
N GLU A 118 19.37 3.40 11.90
CA GLU A 118 19.23 4.76 11.39
C GLU A 118 17.78 5.22 11.62
N VAL A 119 17.63 6.41 12.17
CA VAL A 119 16.31 6.98 12.50
C VAL A 119 16.02 8.17 11.60
N ARG A 120 14.83 8.26 11.06
CA ARG A 120 14.35 9.41 10.27
C ARG A 120 13.05 9.94 10.85
N LYS A 121 13.04 11.23 11.13
CA LYS A 121 11.82 11.92 11.59
C LYS A 121 10.96 12.30 10.39
N PRO A 122 9.62 12.32 10.55
CA PRO A 122 8.70 12.70 9.48
C PRO A 122 8.69 14.24 9.27
N LEU A 123 9.84 14.81 8.88
CA LEU A 123 10.04 16.24 8.66
C LEU A 123 10.54 16.50 7.23
N PHE A 124 10.16 17.64 6.65
CA PHE A 124 10.58 18.04 5.31
C PHE A 124 12.09 18.35 5.21
N GLU A 125 12.69 18.87 6.29
CA GLU A 125 14.11 19.21 6.35
C GLU A 125 15.01 18.00 6.64
N GLU A 126 14.44 16.84 6.94
CA GLU A 126 15.18 15.62 7.21
C GLU A 126 15.78 15.03 5.92
N LYS A 127 16.77 14.16 6.06
CA LYS A 127 17.32 13.41 4.92
C LYS A 127 16.25 12.53 4.31
N MET A 128 16.13 12.56 3.00
CA MET A 128 15.09 11.87 2.25
C MET A 128 15.17 10.36 2.46
N SER A 129 14.02 9.77 2.78
CA SER A 129 13.78 8.32 2.72
C SER A 129 12.36 8.03 2.23
N ALA A 130 12.24 7.04 1.35
CA ALA A 130 10.98 6.62 0.77
C ALA A 130 10.99 5.10 0.52
N LEU A 131 9.83 4.47 0.62
CA LEU A 131 9.65 3.05 0.33
C LEU A 131 8.81 2.89 -0.93
N VAL A 132 9.31 2.11 -1.88
CA VAL A 132 8.58 1.70 -3.08
C VAL A 132 7.70 0.51 -2.72
N PHE A 133 6.39 0.73 -2.70
CA PHE A 133 5.44 -0.30 -2.26
C PHE A 133 4.65 -0.94 -3.40
N LYS A 134 4.68 -0.36 -4.60
CA LYS A 134 3.99 -0.89 -5.77
C LYS A 134 4.64 -0.42 -7.07
N ILE A 135 4.72 -1.34 -8.03
CA ILE A 135 5.04 -1.01 -9.43
C ILE A 135 3.81 -1.34 -10.27
N ALA A 136 3.50 -0.48 -11.23
CA ALA A 136 2.47 -0.71 -12.24
C ALA A 136 3.02 -0.38 -13.62
N VAL A 137 2.56 -1.10 -14.64
CA VAL A 137 2.93 -0.82 -16.02
C VAL A 137 1.81 0.00 -16.68
N ASP A 138 2.13 1.23 -17.01
CA ASP A 138 1.23 2.13 -17.74
C ASP A 138 1.55 2.09 -19.25
N PRO A 139 0.52 1.99 -20.12
CA PRO A 139 0.74 1.91 -21.56
C PRO A 139 1.43 3.14 -22.17
N TYR A 140 1.32 4.31 -21.54
CA TYR A 140 1.79 5.58 -22.07
C TYR A 140 3.12 6.05 -21.45
N VAL A 141 3.29 5.85 -20.15
CA VAL A 141 4.49 6.31 -19.44
C VAL A 141 5.46 5.19 -19.08
N GLY A 142 5.06 3.94 -19.33
CA GLY A 142 5.85 2.75 -19.02
C GLY A 142 5.76 2.36 -17.55
N ARG A 143 6.90 2.09 -16.91
CA ARG A 143 6.96 1.69 -15.50
C ARG A 143 6.64 2.88 -14.60
N LEU A 144 5.59 2.76 -13.81
CA LEU A 144 5.14 3.74 -12.81
C LEU A 144 5.39 3.16 -11.41
N CYS A 145 6.30 3.76 -10.67
CA CYS A 145 6.70 3.31 -9.34
C CYS A 145 5.99 4.15 -8.28
N PHE A 146 5.17 3.52 -7.47
CA PHE A 146 4.50 4.16 -6.33
C PHE A 146 5.38 4.05 -5.09
N PHE A 147 5.59 5.17 -4.43
CA PHE A 147 6.38 5.24 -3.21
C PHE A 147 5.75 6.17 -2.19
N ARG A 148 6.00 5.89 -0.92
CA ARG A 148 5.68 6.77 0.20
C ARG A 148 6.95 7.41 0.71
N VAL A 149 6.95 8.74 0.84
CA VAL A 149 8.04 9.49 1.45
C VAL A 149 7.84 9.50 2.96
N TYR A 150 8.82 9.01 3.71
CA TYR A 150 8.79 8.98 5.17
C TYR A 150 9.53 10.14 5.81
N SER A 151 10.54 10.69 5.12
CA SER A 151 11.30 11.87 5.57
C SER A 151 11.82 12.63 4.36
N GLY A 152 12.04 13.93 4.54
CA GLY A 152 12.53 14.81 3.49
C GLY A 152 11.57 14.97 2.33
N GLU A 153 12.10 15.23 1.14
CA GLU A 153 11.34 15.43 -0.08
C GLU A 153 12.06 14.87 -1.31
N VAL A 154 11.27 14.53 -2.34
CA VAL A 154 11.76 14.03 -3.62
C VAL A 154 11.41 15.06 -4.71
N PRO A 155 12.37 15.84 -5.23
CA PRO A 155 12.14 16.72 -6.36
C PRO A 155 12.11 15.96 -7.69
N ALA A 156 11.28 16.40 -8.63
CA ALA A 156 11.32 15.92 -10.01
C ALA A 156 12.65 16.28 -10.67
N GLY A 157 13.19 15.37 -11.49
CA GLY A 157 14.50 15.53 -12.14
C GLY A 157 15.71 15.22 -11.27
N SER A 158 15.51 14.94 -9.98
CA SER A 158 16.59 14.61 -9.02
C SER A 158 17.11 13.18 -9.18
N TYR A 159 18.18 12.90 -8.44
CA TYR A 159 18.73 11.56 -8.25
C TYR A 159 18.53 11.12 -6.81
N VAL A 160 18.22 9.85 -6.64
CA VAL A 160 18.07 9.19 -5.34
C VAL A 160 18.91 7.92 -5.34
N LEU A 161 19.34 7.47 -4.18
CA LEU A 161 20.05 6.20 -4.01
C LEU A 161 19.01 5.08 -3.80
N ASN A 162 19.11 3.99 -4.56
CA ASN A 162 18.43 2.74 -4.26
C ASN A 162 19.32 1.92 -3.32
N SER A 163 18.90 1.77 -2.07
CA SER A 163 19.69 1.11 -1.02
C SER A 163 19.98 -0.36 -1.30
N ARG A 164 19.06 -1.08 -1.98
CA ARG A 164 19.27 -2.48 -2.34
C ARG A 164 20.37 -2.66 -3.39
N SER A 165 20.35 -1.85 -4.45
CA SER A 165 21.28 -2.00 -5.56
C SER A 165 22.55 -1.18 -5.42
N GLY A 166 22.59 -0.24 -4.47
CA GLY A 166 23.68 0.74 -4.31
C GLY A 166 23.81 1.71 -5.48
N LYS A 167 22.82 1.79 -6.37
CA LYS A 167 22.86 2.60 -7.58
C LYS A 167 22.02 3.86 -7.45
N LYS A 168 22.44 4.91 -8.14
CA LYS A 168 21.64 6.12 -8.29
C LYS A 168 20.54 5.92 -9.33
N GLU A 169 19.33 6.24 -8.94
CA GLU A 169 18.16 6.23 -9.79
C GLU A 169 17.71 7.66 -10.11
N ARG A 170 17.30 7.90 -11.34
CA ARG A 170 16.81 9.20 -11.75
C ARG A 170 15.30 9.26 -11.65
N VAL A 171 14.77 10.21 -10.88
CA VAL A 171 13.35 10.52 -10.80
C VAL A 171 13.01 11.52 -11.89
N SER A 172 12.63 11.05 -13.08
CA SER A 172 12.43 11.95 -14.24
C SER A 172 11.20 12.83 -14.10
N ARG A 173 10.08 12.25 -13.72
CA ARG A 173 8.80 12.95 -13.47
C ARG A 173 8.11 12.36 -12.26
N LEU A 174 7.34 13.20 -11.58
CA LEU A 174 6.54 12.84 -10.42
C LEU A 174 5.06 13.12 -10.70
N PHE A 175 4.22 12.27 -10.15
CA PHE A 175 2.78 12.37 -10.26
C PHE A 175 2.11 12.12 -8.91
N GLN A 176 1.07 12.87 -8.63
CA GLN A 176 0.05 12.49 -7.66
C GLN A 176 -1.09 11.82 -8.42
N MET A 177 -1.31 10.55 -8.14
CA MET A 177 -2.33 9.77 -8.82
C MET A 177 -3.70 10.00 -8.21
N HIS A 178 -4.68 10.22 -9.05
CA HIS A 178 -6.08 10.26 -8.67
C HIS A 178 -6.89 9.40 -9.64
N SER A 179 -7.21 8.18 -9.25
CA SER A 179 -7.73 7.14 -10.16
C SER A 179 -6.75 6.97 -11.35
N ASN A 180 -7.22 7.15 -12.59
CA ASN A 180 -6.40 7.07 -13.80
C ASN A 180 -5.75 8.42 -14.19
N LYS A 181 -5.99 9.49 -13.43
CA LYS A 181 -5.40 10.80 -13.71
C LYS A 181 -4.02 10.91 -13.10
N GLN A 182 -3.07 11.30 -13.93
CA GLN A 182 -1.69 11.59 -13.55
C GLN A 182 -1.55 13.09 -13.37
N ASN A 183 -1.57 13.59 -12.15
CA ASN A 183 -1.39 15.02 -11.85
C ASN A 183 0.11 15.28 -11.63
N PRO A 184 0.80 15.98 -12.55
CA PRO A 184 2.23 16.26 -12.39
C PRO A 184 2.51 17.04 -11.11
N LYS A 185 3.62 16.69 -10.45
CA LYS A 185 4.14 17.38 -9.27
C LYS A 185 5.61 17.68 -9.46
N ASP A 186 6.05 18.83 -8.96
CA ASP A 186 7.45 19.19 -8.93
C ASP A 186 8.19 18.54 -7.76
N VAL A 187 7.47 18.31 -6.66
CA VAL A 187 8.01 17.71 -5.43
C VAL A 187 6.94 16.82 -4.79
N ILE A 188 7.38 15.70 -4.21
CA ILE A 188 6.60 14.87 -3.28
C ILE A 188 7.32 14.90 -1.94
N GLY A 189 6.61 15.32 -0.89
CA GLY A 189 7.18 15.54 0.42
C GLY A 189 6.85 14.45 1.44
N CYS A 190 7.43 14.58 2.61
CA CYS A 190 7.21 13.70 3.76
C CYS A 190 5.72 13.48 4.05
N GLY A 191 5.32 12.22 4.23
CA GLY A 191 3.94 11.80 4.46
C GLY A 191 3.13 11.55 3.21
N ASP A 192 3.54 12.08 2.06
CA ASP A 192 2.83 11.92 0.78
C ASP A 192 3.14 10.58 0.10
N ILE A 193 2.18 10.16 -0.71
CA ILE A 193 2.32 9.05 -1.66
C ILE A 193 2.44 9.65 -3.05
N GLY A 194 3.54 9.36 -3.73
CA GLY A 194 3.80 9.76 -5.10
C GLY A 194 3.98 8.59 -6.03
N ALA A 195 3.92 8.88 -7.32
CA ALA A 195 4.31 7.96 -8.37
C ALA A 195 5.41 8.59 -9.23
N GLY A 196 6.47 7.86 -9.49
CA GLY A 196 7.62 8.32 -10.25
C GLY A 196 7.91 7.47 -11.47
N VAL A 197 8.48 8.10 -12.50
CA VAL A 197 8.97 7.42 -13.70
C VAL A 197 10.43 7.75 -13.96
N GLY A 198 11.11 6.86 -14.68
CA GLY A 198 12.51 7.06 -15.05
C GLY A 198 13.49 6.14 -14.35
N PHE A 199 13.02 5.40 -13.36
CA PHE A 199 13.81 4.38 -12.66
C PHE A 199 14.20 3.23 -13.59
N LYS A 200 15.44 2.74 -13.45
CA LYS A 200 16.00 1.65 -14.29
C LYS A 200 15.95 0.30 -13.59
N ASP A 201 16.43 0.24 -12.34
CA ASP A 201 16.54 -1.00 -11.56
C ASP A 201 15.84 -0.82 -10.21
N ILE A 202 14.50 -0.84 -10.25
CA ILE A 202 13.66 -0.67 -9.06
C ILE A 202 12.70 -1.84 -8.91
N ARG A 203 12.45 -2.25 -7.67
CA ARG A 203 11.52 -3.33 -7.30
C ARG A 203 10.61 -2.88 -6.19
N THR A 204 9.47 -3.54 -6.08
CA THR A 204 8.60 -3.40 -4.91
C THR A 204 9.37 -3.83 -3.65
N GLY A 205 9.33 -3.01 -2.61
CA GLY A 205 10.12 -3.19 -1.39
C GLY A 205 11.44 -2.42 -1.36
N ASP A 206 11.88 -1.83 -2.48
CA ASP A 206 13.13 -1.04 -2.50
C ASP A 206 12.98 0.25 -1.68
N THR A 207 14.02 0.58 -0.95
CA THR A 207 14.16 1.88 -0.28
C THR A 207 14.92 2.85 -1.18
N LEU A 208 14.33 4.03 -1.36
CA LEU A 208 14.98 5.18 -1.97
C LEU A 208 15.41 6.15 -0.87
N CYS A 209 16.63 6.65 -0.93
CA CYS A 209 17.16 7.55 0.10
C CYS A 209 18.09 8.61 -0.47
N ALA A 210 18.45 9.58 0.37
CA ALA A 210 19.49 10.54 0.06
C ALA A 210 20.85 9.84 -0.04
N GLU A 211 21.67 10.25 -1.01
CA GLU A 211 22.97 9.61 -1.28
C GLU A 211 23.95 9.72 -0.09
N ASP A 212 23.91 10.85 0.61
CA ASP A 212 24.78 11.16 1.75
C ASP A 212 24.25 10.62 3.09
N ALA A 213 23.08 9.97 3.07
CA ALA A 213 22.46 9.39 4.27
C ALA A 213 21.72 8.10 3.92
N PRO A 214 22.45 7.03 3.52
CA PRO A 214 21.85 5.78 3.13
C PRO A 214 21.12 5.11 4.29
N ILE A 215 19.96 4.54 3.98
CA ILE A 215 19.12 3.79 4.91
C ILE A 215 18.37 2.70 4.16
N VAL A 216 18.14 1.57 4.80
CA VAL A 216 17.21 0.53 4.37
C VAL A 216 16.04 0.56 5.33
N LEU A 217 14.86 0.88 4.85
CA LEU A 217 13.62 0.77 5.60
C LEU A 217 13.22 -0.70 5.66
N GLU A 218 12.30 -1.04 6.58
CA GLU A 218 11.82 -2.41 6.73
C GLU A 218 11.36 -2.97 5.39
N ALA A 219 11.93 -4.12 5.01
CA ALA A 219 11.58 -4.82 3.78
C ALA A 219 10.20 -5.47 3.94
N MET A 220 9.39 -5.38 2.87
CA MET A 220 8.14 -6.14 2.80
C MET A 220 8.46 -7.62 2.53
N ASP A 221 7.99 -8.50 3.40
CA ASP A 221 8.08 -9.93 3.19
C ASP A 221 6.94 -10.41 2.27
N PHE A 222 7.31 -10.99 1.15
CA PHE A 222 6.38 -11.59 0.21
C PHE A 222 6.45 -13.12 0.35
N PRO A 223 5.29 -13.81 0.48
CA PRO A 223 5.28 -15.25 0.55
C PRO A 223 5.73 -15.89 -0.78
N ASP A 224 6.40 -17.01 -0.67
CA ASP A 224 6.82 -17.78 -1.84
C ASP A 224 5.62 -18.37 -2.60
N PRO A 225 5.67 -18.44 -3.94
CA PRO A 225 4.64 -19.07 -4.74
C PRO A 225 4.43 -20.54 -4.36
N VAL A 226 3.15 -20.97 -4.28
CA VAL A 226 2.79 -22.31 -3.82
C VAL A 226 2.40 -23.28 -4.93
N ILE A 227 2.00 -22.78 -6.11
CA ILE A 227 1.65 -23.61 -7.27
C ILE A 227 2.31 -23.07 -8.54
N GLY A 228 2.54 -23.96 -9.50
CA GLY A 228 3.08 -23.61 -10.82
C GLY A 228 2.33 -24.29 -11.95
N ILE A 229 2.21 -23.60 -13.08
CA ILE A 229 1.68 -24.13 -14.34
C ILE A 229 2.63 -23.81 -15.48
N ALA A 230 2.71 -24.71 -16.47
CA ALA A 230 3.42 -24.44 -17.70
C ALA A 230 2.56 -23.61 -18.64
N VAL A 231 3.15 -22.63 -19.31
CA VAL A 231 2.51 -21.79 -20.32
C VAL A 231 3.29 -21.80 -21.62
N GLU A 232 2.56 -21.95 -22.72
CA GLU A 232 3.13 -21.97 -24.06
C GLU A 232 2.32 -21.04 -24.98
N PRO A 233 2.97 -20.19 -25.80
CA PRO A 233 2.24 -19.36 -26.75
C PRO A 233 1.54 -20.22 -27.81
N LYS A 234 0.34 -19.84 -28.22
CA LYS A 234 -0.38 -20.56 -29.30
C LYS A 234 0.32 -20.44 -30.64
N THR A 235 1.05 -19.35 -30.87
CA THR A 235 1.80 -19.12 -32.10
C THR A 235 3.22 -18.69 -31.80
N GLN A 236 4.15 -19.05 -32.68
CA GLN A 236 5.56 -18.66 -32.54
C GLN A 236 5.77 -17.14 -32.56
N LYS A 237 4.88 -16.40 -33.25
CA LYS A 237 4.91 -14.92 -33.26
C LYS A 237 4.58 -14.28 -31.95
N ASP A 238 3.91 -14.99 -31.05
CA ASP A 238 3.51 -14.49 -29.75
C ASP A 238 4.54 -14.79 -28.65
N MET A 239 5.64 -15.50 -28.98
CA MET A 239 6.70 -15.85 -28.03
C MET A 239 7.29 -14.60 -27.35
N ASP A 240 7.70 -13.61 -28.16
CA ASP A 240 8.31 -12.37 -27.64
C ASP A 240 7.32 -11.57 -26.79
N LYS A 241 6.05 -11.52 -27.23
CA LYS A 241 5.00 -10.83 -26.50
C LYS A 241 4.67 -11.52 -25.18
N LEU A 242 4.66 -12.87 -25.18
CA LEU A 242 4.45 -13.65 -23.97
C LEU A 242 5.56 -13.38 -22.96
N SER A 243 6.82 -13.47 -23.40
CA SER A 243 7.98 -13.20 -22.55
C SER A 243 7.94 -11.80 -21.97
N LEU A 244 7.68 -10.78 -22.80
CA LEU A 244 7.58 -9.40 -22.36
C LEU A 244 6.39 -9.18 -21.40
N GLY A 245 5.24 -9.79 -21.70
CA GLY A 245 4.06 -9.69 -20.84
C GLY A 245 4.28 -10.33 -19.47
N LEU A 246 4.85 -11.53 -19.45
CA LEU A 246 5.18 -12.24 -18.21
C LEU A 246 6.21 -11.47 -17.37
N GLN A 247 7.25 -10.93 -18.01
CA GLN A 247 8.25 -10.11 -17.31
C GLN A 247 7.61 -8.89 -16.64
N LYS A 248 6.76 -8.16 -17.37
CA LYS A 248 6.08 -6.98 -16.84
C LYS A 248 5.15 -7.33 -15.67
N LEU A 249 4.41 -8.44 -15.77
CA LEU A 249 3.54 -8.90 -14.69
C LEU A 249 4.34 -9.33 -13.46
N ALA A 250 5.51 -9.97 -13.64
CA ALA A 250 6.41 -10.31 -12.54
C ALA A 250 7.08 -9.09 -11.89
N GLU A 251 7.25 -7.98 -12.63
CA GLU A 251 7.70 -6.70 -12.06
C GLU A 251 6.62 -6.04 -11.18
N GLU A 252 5.34 -6.23 -11.52
CA GLU A 252 4.21 -5.67 -10.77
C GLU A 252 3.89 -6.47 -9.51
N ASP A 253 4.04 -7.80 -9.57
CA ASP A 253 3.62 -8.72 -8.50
C ASP A 253 4.82 -9.56 -8.00
N PRO A 254 5.34 -9.23 -6.82
CA PRO A 254 6.48 -9.96 -6.24
C PRO A 254 6.15 -11.40 -5.82
N THR A 255 4.87 -11.78 -5.72
CA THR A 255 4.42 -13.16 -5.41
C THR A 255 4.26 -14.01 -6.66
N PHE A 256 4.47 -13.42 -7.83
CA PHE A 256 4.42 -14.09 -9.13
C PHE A 256 5.83 -14.26 -9.70
N THR A 257 6.18 -15.49 -10.06
CA THR A 257 7.49 -15.80 -10.63
C THR A 257 7.37 -16.50 -11.98
N VAL A 258 8.36 -16.24 -12.84
CA VAL A 258 8.47 -16.85 -14.16
C VAL A 258 9.83 -17.50 -14.28
N LYS A 259 9.86 -18.79 -14.60
CA LYS A 259 11.09 -19.56 -14.80
C LYS A 259 10.97 -20.38 -16.08
N THR A 260 12.02 -20.41 -16.87
CA THR A 260 12.13 -21.37 -17.95
C THR A 260 12.92 -22.58 -17.42
N ASP A 261 12.31 -23.75 -17.50
CA ASP A 261 12.96 -24.99 -17.13
C ASP A 261 14.01 -25.33 -18.19
N GLU A 262 15.27 -25.50 -17.78
CA GLU A 262 16.39 -25.70 -18.72
C GLU A 262 16.38 -27.09 -19.36
N GLU A 263 15.79 -28.10 -18.69
CA GLU A 263 15.75 -29.48 -19.19
C GLU A 263 14.58 -29.69 -20.14
N THR A 264 13.40 -29.13 -19.82
CA THR A 264 12.18 -29.32 -20.64
C THR A 264 11.95 -28.19 -21.63
N GLY A 265 12.62 -27.03 -21.45
CA GLY A 265 12.42 -25.82 -22.24
C GLY A 265 11.07 -25.13 -21.98
N GLN A 266 10.28 -25.63 -21.03
CA GLN A 266 8.97 -25.05 -20.71
C GLN A 266 9.10 -23.78 -19.89
N THR A 267 8.24 -22.79 -20.20
CA THR A 267 8.05 -21.62 -19.32
C THR A 267 7.03 -21.97 -18.26
N VAL A 268 7.47 -21.97 -17.01
CA VAL A 268 6.64 -22.22 -15.83
C VAL A 268 6.39 -20.89 -15.13
N ILE A 269 5.11 -20.60 -14.89
CA ILE A 269 4.67 -19.47 -14.06
C ILE A 269 4.19 -20.01 -12.73
N SER A 270 4.58 -19.35 -11.64
CA SER A 270 4.22 -19.77 -10.28
C SER A 270 3.60 -18.62 -9.51
N GLY A 271 2.63 -18.91 -8.66
CA GLY A 271 1.87 -17.93 -7.90
C GLY A 271 1.22 -18.52 -6.65
N MET A 272 0.44 -17.70 -5.96
CA MET A 272 -0.16 -18.00 -4.67
C MET A 272 -1.35 -18.96 -4.72
N GLY A 273 -1.89 -19.25 -5.92
CA GLY A 273 -3.03 -20.14 -6.08
C GLY A 273 -3.54 -20.16 -7.51
N GLU A 274 -4.46 -21.09 -7.78
CA GLU A 274 -5.04 -21.30 -9.10
C GLU A 274 -5.72 -20.03 -9.65
N LEU A 275 -6.57 -19.39 -8.84
CA LEU A 275 -7.21 -18.12 -9.21
C LEU A 275 -6.21 -17.01 -9.53
N HIS A 276 -5.11 -16.92 -8.78
CA HIS A 276 -4.05 -15.95 -9.04
C HIS A 276 -3.47 -16.14 -10.45
N LEU A 277 -3.10 -17.38 -10.80
CA LEU A 277 -2.54 -17.69 -12.11
C LEU A 277 -3.56 -17.52 -13.25
N GLU A 278 -4.83 -17.82 -13.02
CA GLU A 278 -5.92 -17.55 -13.97
C GLU A 278 -6.04 -16.05 -14.26
N ILE A 279 -5.98 -15.20 -13.22
CA ILE A 279 -6.01 -13.73 -13.39
C ILE A 279 -4.79 -13.25 -14.19
N ILE A 280 -3.59 -13.77 -13.92
CA ILE A 280 -2.38 -13.44 -14.67
C ILE A 280 -2.54 -13.77 -16.17
N ILE A 281 -3.10 -14.93 -16.48
CA ILE A 281 -3.34 -15.35 -17.86
C ILE A 281 -4.43 -14.50 -18.53
N ASP A 282 -5.49 -14.18 -17.81
CA ASP A 282 -6.52 -13.27 -18.32
C ASP A 282 -5.94 -11.86 -18.59
N ARG A 283 -5.06 -11.36 -17.74
CA ARG A 283 -4.32 -10.11 -17.96
C ARG A 283 -3.41 -10.19 -19.21
N LEU A 284 -2.67 -11.29 -19.40
CA LEU A 284 -1.88 -11.50 -20.61
C LEU A 284 -2.74 -11.37 -21.88
N LYS A 285 -3.92 -11.98 -21.86
CA LYS A 285 -4.85 -11.90 -22.98
C LYS A 285 -5.43 -10.49 -23.19
N ARG A 286 -5.88 -9.84 -22.12
CA ARG A 286 -6.54 -8.53 -22.20
C ARG A 286 -5.56 -7.39 -22.46
N GLU A 287 -4.43 -7.36 -21.77
CA GLU A 287 -3.49 -6.23 -21.79
C GLU A 287 -2.44 -6.38 -22.88
N PHE A 288 -1.88 -7.60 -23.04
CA PHE A 288 -0.78 -7.88 -23.98
C PHE A 288 -1.23 -8.51 -25.29
N LYS A 289 -2.54 -8.88 -25.41
CA LYS A 289 -3.11 -9.51 -26.60
C LYS A 289 -2.38 -10.82 -26.97
N VAL A 290 -2.01 -11.60 -25.95
CA VAL A 290 -1.34 -12.90 -26.09
C VAL A 290 -2.25 -14.01 -25.61
N GLU A 291 -2.44 -15.03 -26.43
CA GLU A 291 -3.10 -16.26 -26.02
C GLU A 291 -2.07 -17.36 -25.79
N CYS A 292 -2.19 -18.06 -24.67
CA CYS A 292 -1.32 -19.19 -24.32
C CYS A 292 -2.12 -20.44 -23.99
N ASN A 293 -1.50 -21.59 -24.23
CA ASN A 293 -1.95 -22.88 -23.70
C ASN A 293 -1.40 -23.03 -22.30
N GLN A 294 -2.20 -23.71 -21.44
CA GLN A 294 -1.86 -23.99 -20.06
C GLN A 294 -1.76 -25.51 -19.87
N GLY A 295 -0.81 -25.94 -19.06
CA GLY A 295 -0.62 -27.34 -18.79
C GLY A 295 0.09 -27.58 -17.44
N ARG A 296 0.19 -28.84 -17.06
CA ARG A 296 1.04 -29.20 -15.93
C ARG A 296 2.50 -29.14 -16.37
N PRO A 297 3.42 -28.66 -15.51
CA PRO A 297 4.84 -28.74 -15.79
C PRO A 297 5.27 -30.19 -16.05
N GLN A 298 6.13 -30.39 -17.03
CA GLN A 298 6.70 -31.70 -17.30
C GLN A 298 7.69 -32.08 -16.18
N VAL A 299 7.71 -33.36 -15.83
CA VAL A 299 8.66 -33.88 -14.87
C VAL A 299 9.86 -34.42 -15.62
N SER A 300 11.04 -33.88 -15.33
CA SER A 300 12.30 -34.41 -15.85
C SER A 300 12.75 -35.56 -14.96
N TYR A 301 12.79 -36.78 -15.52
CA TYR A 301 13.26 -37.95 -14.84
C TYR A 301 14.78 -38.11 -15.02
N LYS A 302 15.50 -38.27 -13.91
CA LYS A 302 16.95 -38.53 -13.93
C LYS A 302 17.21 -39.98 -13.61
N GLU A 303 18.08 -40.62 -14.37
CA GLU A 303 18.54 -41.96 -14.14
C GLU A 303 19.94 -41.94 -13.52
N ALA A 304 20.20 -42.86 -12.61
CA ALA A 304 21.51 -43.07 -12.02
C ALA A 304 21.89 -44.54 -12.11
N ILE A 305 23.14 -44.79 -12.48
CA ILE A 305 23.70 -46.16 -12.47
C ILE A 305 23.93 -46.57 -11.04
N THR A 306 23.23 -47.64 -10.61
CA THR A 306 23.30 -48.14 -9.23
C THR A 306 24.32 -49.29 -9.07
N LYS A 307 24.80 -49.87 -10.17
CA LYS A 307 25.78 -50.96 -10.13
C LYS A 307 26.97 -50.68 -11.06
N PRO A 308 28.20 -50.73 -10.58
CA PRO A 308 29.37 -50.61 -11.45
C PRO A 308 29.47 -51.83 -12.39
N VAL A 309 29.82 -51.59 -13.65
CA VAL A 309 30.08 -52.64 -14.65
C VAL A 309 31.50 -52.46 -15.16
N GLU A 310 32.32 -53.49 -15.00
CA GLU A 310 33.63 -53.57 -15.64
C GLU A 310 33.51 -54.24 -17.01
N LEU A 311 33.85 -53.50 -18.05
CA LEU A 311 34.04 -54.06 -19.39
C LEU A 311 35.45 -54.66 -19.48
N ARG A 312 35.53 -55.97 -19.75
CA ARG A 312 36.78 -56.67 -20.11
C ARG A 312 37.03 -56.58 -21.59
#